data_b3ea0c06cb5cf03cbdebe4bdcb85820f
#
_entry.id   b3ea0c06cb5cf03cbdebe4bdcb85820f
#
_cell.length_a   1.000
_cell.length_b   1.000
_cell.length_c   1.000
_cell.angle_alpha   90.00
_cell.angle_beta   90.00
_cell.angle_gamma   90.00
#
_symmetry.space_group_name_H-M   'P 1'
#
loop_
_entity.id
_entity.type
_entity.pdbx_description
1 polymer ?
#
loop_
_entity_poly.entity_id
_entity_poly.type
_entity_poly.pdbx_seq_one_letter_code
_entity_poly.pdbx_strand_id
1 'polypeptide(L)'
;MSLHQDALATLTDWTAADPVQERLREEYVDHLRAHADACTKACAPAHLTAGTLVLSDDGRQVLLNLHRKAGRWFAFGGHLEYDDSSLAAAAHREATEESGITGLVVDPVPVHLSRHAVDFCRIDPDVPRGTIWHHDVRHVAVVPAGTDPVVSDESLAVRWFPVDDVPTDEQDMLDLIRLARERVTP
;
A
#
# COMPACT_ATOMS: atom_id res chain seq x y z
N MET A 1 -16.40 -6.20 13.31
CA MET A 1 -15.86 -6.94 12.17
C MET A 1 -14.38 -7.09 12.46
N SER A 2 -13.78 -8.27 12.27
CA SER A 2 -12.32 -8.39 12.40
C SER A 2 -11.64 -7.81 11.16
N LEU A 3 -10.34 -7.45 11.25
CA LEU A 3 -9.53 -6.98 10.12
C LEU A 3 -9.57 -7.98 8.95
N HIS A 4 -9.49 -9.29 9.23
CA HIS A 4 -9.61 -10.33 8.22
C HIS A 4 -10.99 -10.33 7.51
N GLN A 5 -12.07 -10.13 8.27
CA GLN A 5 -13.41 -10.02 7.69
C GLN A 5 -13.58 -8.76 6.85
N ASP A 6 -13.01 -7.63 7.29
CA ASP A 6 -12.97 -6.40 6.52
C ASP A 6 -12.21 -6.59 5.20
N ALA A 7 -11.00 -7.14 5.26
CA ALA A 7 -10.17 -7.40 4.08
C ALA A 7 -10.89 -8.30 3.06
N LEU A 8 -11.50 -9.39 3.53
CA LEU A 8 -12.25 -10.31 2.67
C LEU A 8 -13.47 -9.64 2.04
N ALA A 9 -14.25 -8.87 2.80
CA ALA A 9 -15.41 -8.13 2.30
C ALA A 9 -14.98 -7.07 1.28
N THR A 10 -14.00 -6.23 1.64
CA THR A 10 -13.48 -5.17 0.77
C THR A 10 -13.02 -5.72 -0.57
N LEU A 11 -12.18 -6.78 -0.57
CA LEU A 11 -11.66 -7.34 -1.82
C LEU A 11 -12.70 -8.16 -2.60
N THR A 12 -13.72 -8.74 -1.93
CA THR A 12 -14.82 -9.43 -2.62
C THR A 12 -15.69 -8.42 -3.37
N ASP A 13 -15.97 -7.26 -2.77
CA ASP A 13 -16.84 -6.22 -3.32
C ASP A 13 -16.11 -5.26 -4.27
N TRP A 14 -14.77 -5.25 -4.24
CA TRP A 14 -13.96 -4.36 -5.07
C TRP A 14 -14.06 -4.72 -6.55
N THR A 15 -14.26 -3.72 -7.40
CA THR A 15 -14.24 -3.86 -8.86
C THR A 15 -12.85 -3.51 -9.37
N ALA A 16 -12.18 -4.50 -9.93
CA ALA A 16 -10.84 -4.34 -10.49
C ALA A 16 -10.86 -3.45 -11.75
N ALA A 17 -9.80 -2.67 -11.93
CA ALA A 17 -9.68 -1.73 -13.04
C ALA A 17 -9.40 -2.43 -14.39
N ASP A 18 -8.77 -3.59 -14.35
CA ASP A 18 -8.34 -4.33 -15.54
C ASP A 18 -8.16 -5.83 -15.23
N PRO A 19 -7.94 -6.70 -16.25
CA PRO A 19 -7.77 -8.13 -16.05
C PRO A 19 -6.56 -8.56 -15.21
N VAL A 20 -5.52 -7.72 -15.09
CA VAL A 20 -4.36 -8.00 -14.22
C VAL A 20 -4.77 -7.83 -12.77
N GLN A 21 -5.42 -6.72 -12.46
CA GLN A 21 -5.94 -6.40 -11.15
C GLN A 21 -7.02 -7.41 -10.72
N GLU A 22 -7.86 -7.89 -11.64
CA GLU A 22 -8.85 -8.92 -11.34
C GLU A 22 -8.21 -10.24 -10.92
N ARG A 23 -7.16 -10.69 -11.59
CA ARG A 23 -6.42 -11.90 -11.19
C ARG A 23 -5.79 -11.77 -9.80
N LEU A 24 -5.22 -10.60 -9.49
CA LEU A 24 -4.68 -10.34 -8.15
C LEU A 24 -5.78 -10.32 -7.10
N ARG A 25 -6.94 -9.73 -7.39
CA ARG A 25 -8.10 -9.73 -6.53
C ARG A 25 -8.56 -11.16 -6.20
N GLU A 26 -8.71 -12.01 -7.23
CA GLU A 26 -9.07 -13.42 -7.04
C GLU A 26 -8.04 -14.15 -6.18
N GLU A 27 -6.74 -13.99 -6.46
CA GLU A 27 -5.64 -14.57 -5.68
C GLU A 27 -5.71 -14.15 -4.20
N TYR A 28 -5.94 -12.86 -3.92
CA TYR A 28 -5.99 -12.34 -2.55
C TYR A 28 -7.23 -12.83 -1.79
N VAL A 29 -8.38 -12.86 -2.45
CA VAL A 29 -9.62 -13.41 -1.89
C VAL A 29 -9.48 -14.89 -1.56
N ASP A 30 -8.86 -15.67 -2.45
CA ASP A 30 -8.62 -17.10 -2.22
C ASP A 30 -7.59 -17.32 -1.09
N HIS A 31 -6.54 -16.48 -1.02
CA HIS A 31 -5.58 -16.50 0.08
C HIS A 31 -6.26 -16.20 1.44
N LEU A 32 -7.09 -15.17 1.51
CA LEU A 32 -7.86 -14.83 2.71
C LEU A 32 -8.81 -15.97 3.14
N ARG A 33 -9.46 -16.64 2.19
CA ARG A 33 -10.32 -17.78 2.49
C ARG A 33 -9.57 -18.98 3.01
N ALA A 34 -8.34 -19.19 2.53
CA ALA A 34 -7.51 -20.34 2.91
C ALA A 34 -6.75 -20.12 4.24
N HIS A 35 -6.46 -18.87 4.61
CA HIS A 35 -5.59 -18.52 5.73
C HIS A 35 -6.27 -17.54 6.69
N ALA A 36 -6.67 -18.02 7.87
CA ALA A 36 -7.27 -17.16 8.89
C ALA A 36 -6.29 -16.10 9.45
N ASP A 37 -5.01 -16.32 9.29
CA ASP A 37 -3.90 -15.44 9.69
C ASP A 37 -3.33 -14.59 8.53
N ALA A 38 -3.98 -14.57 7.35
CA ALA A 38 -3.52 -13.85 6.15
C ALA A 38 -3.20 -12.37 6.40
N CYS A 39 -3.84 -11.74 7.38
CA CYS A 39 -3.60 -10.36 7.79
C CYS A 39 -2.47 -10.21 8.81
N THR A 40 -1.73 -11.26 9.13
CA THR A 40 -0.62 -11.20 10.07
C THR A 40 0.71 -11.41 9.37
N LYS A 41 1.75 -10.73 9.83
CA LYS A 41 3.11 -10.91 9.32
C LYS A 41 3.63 -12.34 9.44
N ALA A 42 3.04 -13.16 10.32
CA ALA A 42 3.42 -14.54 10.54
C ALA A 42 2.93 -15.50 9.44
N CYS A 43 1.93 -15.10 8.65
CA CYS A 43 1.41 -15.92 7.57
C CYS A 43 2.43 -16.10 6.45
N ALA A 44 2.72 -17.36 6.11
CA ALA A 44 3.68 -17.75 5.06
C ALA A 44 3.00 -18.67 4.04
N PRO A 45 3.40 -18.62 2.77
CA PRO A 45 4.48 -17.83 2.18
C PRO A 45 4.07 -16.40 1.78
N ALA A 46 2.85 -15.98 2.12
CA ALA A 46 2.32 -14.65 1.80
C ALA A 46 1.48 -14.08 2.93
N HIS A 47 1.43 -12.76 3.03
CA HIS A 47 0.49 -12.04 3.89
C HIS A 47 0.08 -10.70 3.28
N LEU A 48 -1.06 -10.18 3.73
CA LEU A 48 -1.54 -8.88 3.29
C LEU A 48 -0.72 -7.75 3.92
N THR A 49 -0.53 -6.70 3.11
CA THR A 49 -0.04 -5.39 3.52
C THR A 49 -0.98 -4.31 3.01
N ALA A 50 -0.89 -3.11 3.55
CA ALA A 50 -1.71 -1.99 3.12
C ALA A 50 -0.84 -0.77 2.84
N GLY A 51 -1.17 -0.02 1.78
CA GLY A 51 -0.44 1.17 1.40
C GLY A 51 -1.33 2.30 0.89
N THR A 52 -0.76 3.49 0.83
CA THR A 52 -1.42 4.70 0.34
C THR A 52 -0.51 5.47 -0.60
N LEU A 53 -1.01 5.77 -1.79
CA LEU A 53 -0.41 6.80 -2.64
C LEU A 53 -1.01 8.16 -2.26
N VAL A 54 -0.16 9.14 -1.96
CA VAL A 54 -0.60 10.49 -1.63
C VAL A 54 -0.42 11.39 -2.85
N LEU A 55 -1.52 11.98 -3.33
CA LEU A 55 -1.55 12.93 -4.44
C LEU A 55 -1.82 14.34 -3.94
N SER A 56 -1.31 15.33 -4.66
CA SER A 56 -1.76 16.72 -4.51
C SER A 56 -3.21 16.89 -5.01
N ASP A 57 -3.95 17.84 -4.46
CA ASP A 57 -5.35 18.12 -4.79
C ASP A 57 -5.58 18.53 -6.25
N ASP A 58 -4.54 19.03 -6.91
CA ASP A 58 -4.55 19.31 -8.36
C ASP A 58 -4.19 18.10 -9.24
N GLY A 59 -3.88 16.94 -8.62
CA GLY A 59 -3.51 15.69 -9.29
C GLY A 59 -2.18 15.72 -10.07
N ARG A 60 -1.34 16.75 -9.84
CA ARG A 60 -0.10 16.96 -10.61
C ARG A 60 1.15 16.42 -9.92
N GLN A 61 1.09 16.20 -8.62
CA GLN A 61 2.23 15.74 -7.83
C GLN A 61 1.86 14.49 -7.03
N VAL A 62 2.85 13.66 -6.81
CA VAL A 62 2.80 12.46 -5.98
C VAL A 62 3.86 12.56 -4.91
N LEU A 63 3.51 12.21 -3.68
CA LEU A 63 4.44 12.14 -2.57
C LEU A 63 4.98 10.72 -2.43
N LEU A 64 6.31 10.58 -2.49
CA LEU A 64 6.99 9.29 -2.38
C LEU A 64 7.99 9.30 -1.23
N ASN A 65 8.23 8.11 -0.70
CA ASN A 65 9.17 7.79 0.37
C ASN A 65 10.41 7.08 -0.21
N LEU A 66 11.61 7.59 0.06
CA LEU A 66 12.87 6.87 -0.18
C LEU A 66 13.11 5.91 0.99
N HIS A 67 12.67 4.67 0.83
CA HIS A 67 12.71 3.66 1.87
C HIS A 67 14.16 3.28 2.24
N ARG A 68 14.53 3.39 3.52
CA ARG A 68 15.90 3.24 4.01
C ARG A 68 16.56 1.91 3.67
N LYS A 69 15.83 0.79 3.83
CA LYS A 69 16.38 -0.55 3.60
C LYS A 69 16.45 -0.93 2.11
N ALA A 70 15.49 -0.44 1.32
CA ALA A 70 15.41 -0.77 -0.10
C ALA A 70 16.23 0.19 -0.98
N GLY A 71 16.49 1.42 -0.53
CA GLY A 71 17.16 2.45 -1.30
C GLY A 71 16.40 2.90 -2.55
N ARG A 72 15.07 2.75 -2.56
CA ARG A 72 14.17 3.01 -3.69
C ARG A 72 12.98 3.84 -3.22
N TRP A 73 12.37 4.53 -4.18
CA TRP A 73 11.17 5.33 -3.95
C TRP A 73 9.91 4.47 -4.03
N PHE A 74 9.06 4.59 -3.00
CA PHE A 74 7.79 3.88 -2.89
C PHE A 74 6.66 4.82 -2.47
N ALA A 75 5.41 4.38 -2.66
CA ALA A 75 4.28 4.86 -1.91
C ALA A 75 4.43 4.46 -0.42
N PHE A 76 3.65 5.07 0.46
CA PHE A 76 3.66 4.72 1.88
C PHE A 76 2.96 3.39 2.11
N GLY A 77 3.43 2.60 3.09
CA GLY A 77 2.76 1.35 3.42
C GLY A 77 3.61 0.35 4.17
N GLY A 78 2.92 -0.59 4.80
CA GLY A 78 3.56 -1.63 5.61
C GLY A 78 2.62 -2.74 6.05
N HIS A 79 2.99 -3.39 7.13
CA HIS A 79 2.26 -4.54 7.65
C HIS A 79 1.00 -4.10 8.39
N LEU A 80 -0.02 -4.96 8.27
CA LEU A 80 -1.23 -4.82 9.07
C LEU A 80 -0.92 -5.12 10.54
N GLU A 81 -1.54 -4.35 11.44
CA GLU A 81 -1.41 -4.52 12.88
C GLU A 81 -2.71 -5.03 13.51
N TYR A 82 -2.60 -5.60 14.71
CA TYR A 82 -3.73 -6.20 15.42
C TYR A 82 -4.87 -5.20 15.70
N ASP A 83 -4.51 -3.94 15.96
CA ASP A 83 -5.44 -2.88 16.30
C ASP A 83 -6.02 -2.14 15.09
N ASP A 84 -5.57 -2.48 13.87
CA ASP A 84 -6.15 -1.92 12.66
C ASP A 84 -7.58 -2.43 12.48
N SER A 85 -8.53 -1.50 12.31
CA SER A 85 -9.96 -1.83 12.18
C SER A 85 -10.37 -2.24 10.77
N SER A 86 -9.55 -1.88 9.75
CA SER A 86 -9.79 -2.12 8.32
C SER A 86 -8.49 -1.97 7.51
N LEU A 87 -8.50 -2.42 6.25
CA LEU A 87 -7.39 -2.17 5.31
C LEU A 87 -7.11 -0.67 5.14
N ALA A 88 -8.16 0.14 4.98
CA ALA A 88 -8.02 1.58 4.85
C ALA A 88 -7.48 2.25 6.14
N ALA A 89 -7.81 1.72 7.32
CA ALA A 89 -7.25 2.22 8.58
C ALA A 89 -5.75 1.91 8.70
N ALA A 90 -5.31 0.71 8.32
CA ALA A 90 -3.90 0.35 8.25
C ALA A 90 -3.14 1.24 7.24
N ALA A 91 -3.69 1.41 6.03
CA ALA A 91 -3.12 2.28 5.01
C ALA A 91 -3.00 3.74 5.48
N HIS A 92 -4.00 4.25 6.21
CA HIS A 92 -3.97 5.58 6.83
C HIS A 92 -2.89 5.70 7.91
N ARG A 93 -2.78 4.71 8.81
CA ARG A 93 -1.76 4.68 9.87
C ARG A 93 -0.37 4.75 9.28
N GLU A 94 -0.04 3.82 8.37
CA GLU A 94 1.26 3.76 7.70
C GLU A 94 1.59 5.07 6.97
N ALA A 95 0.65 5.62 6.19
CA ALA A 95 0.87 6.87 5.49
C ALA A 95 1.09 8.05 6.44
N THR A 96 0.40 8.10 7.57
CA THR A 96 0.58 9.14 8.59
C THR A 96 1.94 9.02 9.28
N GLU A 97 2.34 7.80 9.67
CA GLU A 97 3.60 7.51 10.34
C GLU A 97 4.82 7.82 9.46
N GLU A 98 4.77 7.40 8.20
CA GLU A 98 5.89 7.57 7.27
C GLU A 98 5.98 8.97 6.66
N SER A 99 4.84 9.65 6.40
CA SER A 99 4.84 11.00 5.82
C SER A 99 4.84 12.12 6.84
N GLY A 100 4.44 11.84 8.09
CA GLY A 100 4.25 12.84 9.14
C GLY A 100 3.08 13.80 8.86
N ILE A 101 2.30 13.59 7.80
CA ILE A 101 1.14 14.43 7.47
C ILE A 101 -0.04 14.01 8.34
N THR A 102 -0.49 14.92 9.18
CA THR A 102 -1.69 14.73 10.01
C THR A 102 -2.95 15.11 9.23
N GLY A 103 -4.04 14.36 9.46
CA GLY A 103 -5.33 14.66 8.82
C GLY A 103 -5.46 14.14 7.39
N LEU A 104 -4.64 13.17 7.00
CA LEU A 104 -4.85 12.43 5.75
C LEU A 104 -6.26 11.82 5.74
N VAL A 105 -6.90 11.90 4.58
CA VAL A 105 -8.17 11.21 4.32
C VAL A 105 -7.92 10.18 3.22
N VAL A 106 -7.82 8.93 3.63
CA VAL A 106 -7.62 7.81 2.71
C VAL A 106 -8.96 7.38 2.14
N ASP A 107 -9.05 7.24 0.81
CA ASP A 107 -10.23 6.64 0.16
C ASP A 107 -10.37 5.18 0.66
N PRO A 108 -11.51 4.79 1.24
CA PRO A 108 -11.69 3.43 1.76
C PRO A 108 -11.70 2.36 0.66
N VAL A 109 -11.92 2.74 -0.59
CA VAL A 109 -11.92 1.80 -1.73
C VAL A 109 -10.50 1.67 -2.27
N PRO A 110 -9.94 0.45 -2.35
CA PRO A 110 -8.64 0.22 -2.97
C PRO A 110 -8.60 0.71 -4.43
N VAL A 111 -7.43 1.18 -4.87
CA VAL A 111 -7.22 1.61 -6.26
C VAL A 111 -6.32 0.67 -7.04
N HIS A 112 -5.49 -0.11 -6.33
CA HIS A 112 -4.49 -0.98 -6.96
C HIS A 112 -4.10 -2.14 -6.03
N LEU A 113 -3.79 -3.30 -6.59
CA LEU A 113 -3.20 -4.43 -5.91
C LEU A 113 -1.81 -4.70 -6.50
N SER A 114 -0.85 -5.04 -5.63
CA SER A 114 0.51 -5.39 -6.03
C SER A 114 1.00 -6.63 -5.29
N ARG A 115 1.56 -7.58 -6.02
CA ARG A 115 2.19 -8.75 -5.45
C ARG A 115 3.69 -8.70 -5.68
N HIS A 116 4.45 -8.54 -4.62
CA HIS A 116 5.91 -8.47 -4.71
C HIS A 116 6.61 -9.29 -3.63
N ALA A 117 7.78 -9.79 -3.97
CA ALA A 117 8.62 -10.56 -3.06
C ALA A 117 9.46 -9.63 -2.18
N VAL A 118 9.59 -9.96 -0.89
CA VAL A 118 10.38 -9.19 0.06
C VAL A 118 11.38 -10.09 0.77
N ASP A 119 12.62 -10.10 0.29
CA ASP A 119 13.69 -10.99 0.81
C ASP A 119 14.13 -10.65 2.23
N PHE A 120 13.87 -9.43 2.70
CA PHE A 120 14.21 -8.99 4.05
C PHE A 120 13.04 -9.09 5.04
N CYS A 121 11.84 -9.48 4.58
CA CYS A 121 10.72 -9.78 5.47
C CYS A 121 11.00 -11.10 6.16
N ARG A 122 11.16 -11.07 7.49
CA ARG A 122 11.37 -12.26 8.31
C ARG A 122 10.12 -12.53 9.13
N ILE A 123 9.60 -13.73 9.01
CA ILE A 123 8.49 -14.22 9.82
C ILE A 123 9.03 -14.66 11.19
N ASP A 124 10.15 -15.41 11.19
CA ASP A 124 10.81 -15.95 12.37
C ASP A 124 12.33 -15.86 12.13
N PRO A 125 13.12 -15.33 13.09
CA PRO A 125 14.58 -15.25 12.99
C PRO A 125 15.25 -16.63 12.87
N ASP A 126 14.62 -17.69 13.37
CA ASP A 126 15.15 -19.07 13.39
C ASP A 126 14.78 -19.87 12.12
N VAL A 127 13.87 -19.37 11.28
CA VAL A 127 13.50 -19.98 10.01
C VAL A 127 14.44 -19.49 8.90
N PRO A 128 14.97 -20.41 8.05
CA PRO A 128 15.77 -20.02 6.89
C PRO A 128 15.07 -18.97 6.03
N ARG A 129 15.84 -18.03 5.50
CA ARG A 129 15.31 -16.99 4.59
C ARG A 129 14.58 -17.63 3.42
N GLY A 130 13.28 -17.40 3.33
CA GLY A 130 12.47 -17.71 2.18
C GLY A 130 11.92 -16.42 1.58
N THR A 131 11.52 -16.48 0.32
CA THR A 131 10.82 -15.37 -0.30
C THR A 131 9.44 -15.27 0.32
N ILE A 132 9.16 -14.17 0.99
CA ILE A 132 7.83 -13.82 1.49
C ILE A 132 7.18 -12.90 0.48
N TRP A 133 5.94 -13.22 0.12
CA TRP A 133 5.15 -12.38 -0.77
C TRP A 133 4.29 -11.43 0.03
N HIS A 134 4.38 -10.15 -0.30
CA HIS A 134 3.40 -9.16 0.14
C HIS A 134 2.26 -9.11 -0.86
N HIS A 135 1.07 -9.30 -0.37
CA HIS A 135 -0.19 -9.04 -1.06
C HIS A 135 -0.65 -7.63 -0.67
N ASP A 136 -0.15 -6.65 -1.40
CA ASP A 136 -0.29 -5.24 -1.04
C ASP A 136 -1.59 -4.66 -1.59
N VAL A 137 -2.43 -4.11 -0.70
CA VAL A 137 -3.69 -3.44 -1.02
C VAL A 137 -3.48 -1.94 -0.91
N ARG A 138 -3.55 -1.25 -2.06
CA ARG A 138 -3.17 0.15 -2.15
C ARG A 138 -4.38 1.07 -2.31
N HIS A 139 -4.40 2.08 -1.48
CA HIS A 139 -5.39 3.15 -1.44
C HIS A 139 -4.81 4.47 -1.97
N VAL A 140 -5.64 5.49 -2.06
CA VAL A 140 -5.21 6.84 -2.40
C VAL A 140 -5.66 7.83 -1.34
N ALA A 141 -4.84 8.84 -1.07
CA ALA A 141 -5.20 10.02 -0.31
C ALA A 141 -4.86 11.28 -1.10
N VAL A 142 -5.60 12.35 -0.86
CA VAL A 142 -5.39 13.66 -1.49
C VAL A 142 -5.15 14.69 -0.41
N VAL A 143 -4.12 15.51 -0.61
CA VAL A 143 -3.79 16.63 0.29
C VAL A 143 -3.58 17.90 -0.53
N PRO A 144 -3.73 19.11 0.08
CA PRO A 144 -3.44 20.35 -0.62
C PRO A 144 -2.02 20.38 -1.19
N ALA A 145 -1.87 20.91 -2.41
CA ALA A 145 -0.56 21.07 -3.03
C ALA A 145 0.37 21.90 -2.11
N GLY A 146 1.62 21.42 -1.97
CA GLY A 146 2.60 22.07 -1.10
C GLY A 146 2.49 21.71 0.39
N THR A 147 1.67 20.71 0.74
CA THR A 147 1.70 20.14 2.09
C THR A 147 3.10 19.59 2.40
N ASP A 148 3.71 20.08 3.50
CA ASP A 148 5.05 19.67 3.90
C ASP A 148 5.04 18.33 4.65
N PRO A 149 5.73 17.30 4.16
CA PRO A 149 5.90 16.04 4.87
C PRO A 149 6.98 16.15 5.95
N VAL A 150 6.95 15.25 6.92
CA VAL A 150 8.01 15.07 7.92
C VAL A 150 8.64 13.70 7.70
N VAL A 151 9.97 13.68 7.51
CA VAL A 151 10.70 12.43 7.27
C VAL A 151 10.75 11.59 8.55
N SER A 152 10.23 10.35 8.50
CA SER A 152 10.30 9.38 9.60
C SER A 152 11.68 8.71 9.70
N ASP A 153 11.92 7.97 10.79
CA ASP A 153 13.18 7.21 10.97
C ASP A 153 13.33 6.04 9.97
N GLU A 154 12.25 5.59 9.35
CA GLU A 154 12.26 4.52 8.35
C GLU A 154 12.61 5.03 6.93
N SER A 155 12.54 6.33 6.74
CA SER A 155 12.76 7.02 5.47
C SER A 155 14.13 7.69 5.42
N LEU A 156 14.74 7.75 4.23
CA LEU A 156 15.89 8.61 3.92
C LEU A 156 15.43 9.98 3.44
N ALA A 157 14.31 10.05 2.76
CA ALA A 157 13.69 11.27 2.27
C ALA A 157 12.21 11.01 1.95
N VAL A 158 11.39 12.06 2.07
CA VAL A 158 10.01 12.10 1.58
C VAL A 158 9.90 13.34 0.70
N ARG A 159 9.46 13.18 -0.55
CA ARG A 159 9.45 14.27 -1.53
C ARG A 159 8.27 14.21 -2.48
N TRP A 160 7.82 15.38 -2.89
CA TRP A 160 6.90 15.57 -4.00
C TRP A 160 7.62 15.43 -5.34
N PHE A 161 7.01 14.70 -6.27
CA PHE A 161 7.46 14.56 -7.65
C PHE A 161 6.30 14.89 -8.60
N PRO A 162 6.57 15.49 -9.77
CA PRO A 162 5.57 15.52 -10.83
C PRO A 162 5.13 14.10 -11.19
N VAL A 163 3.83 13.86 -11.38
CA VAL A 163 3.30 12.53 -11.70
C VAL A 163 3.84 11.94 -13.00
N ASP A 164 4.32 12.81 -13.91
CA ASP A 164 4.89 12.43 -15.20
C ASP A 164 6.44 12.36 -15.17
N ASP A 165 7.08 12.63 -14.00
CA ASP A 165 8.53 12.61 -13.82
C ASP A 165 8.88 12.04 -12.43
N VAL A 166 8.48 10.82 -12.19
CA VAL A 166 8.77 10.09 -10.95
C VAL A 166 10.11 9.36 -11.04
N PRO A 167 10.85 9.21 -9.92
CA PRO A 167 12.18 8.61 -9.91
C PRO A 167 12.16 7.07 -9.95
N THR A 168 11.31 6.50 -10.80
CA THR A 168 11.17 5.05 -11.01
C THR A 168 10.60 4.74 -12.39
N ASP A 169 11.03 3.64 -12.98
CA ASP A 169 10.50 3.07 -14.22
C ASP A 169 9.70 1.78 -13.96
N GLU A 170 9.41 1.47 -12.69
CA GLU A 170 8.63 0.29 -12.34
C GLU A 170 7.17 0.44 -12.76
N GLN A 171 6.75 -0.44 -13.65
CA GLN A 171 5.39 -0.44 -14.21
C GLN A 171 4.32 -0.49 -13.11
N ASP A 172 4.55 -1.24 -12.05
CA ASP A 172 3.66 -1.35 -10.89
C ASP A 172 3.39 0.01 -10.21
N MET A 173 4.42 0.85 -10.04
CA MET A 173 4.27 2.20 -9.49
C MET A 173 3.58 3.14 -10.50
N LEU A 174 3.90 3.03 -11.78
CA LEU A 174 3.29 3.85 -12.82
C LEU A 174 1.80 3.53 -12.97
N ASP A 175 1.41 2.26 -12.87
CA ASP A 175 0.01 1.83 -12.88
C ASP A 175 -0.74 2.32 -11.63
N LEU A 176 -0.12 2.23 -10.45
CA LEU A 176 -0.69 2.81 -9.22
C LEU A 176 -0.97 4.30 -9.36
N ILE A 177 0.00 5.08 -9.87
CA ILE A 177 -0.16 6.53 -10.07
C ILE A 177 -1.30 6.81 -11.06
N ARG A 178 -1.35 6.09 -12.16
CA ARG A 178 -2.41 6.23 -13.17
C ARG A 178 -3.78 5.96 -12.57
N LEU A 179 -3.97 4.82 -11.91
CA LEU A 179 -5.25 4.41 -11.32
C LEU A 179 -5.69 5.34 -10.18
N ALA A 180 -4.75 5.79 -9.35
CA ALA A 180 -5.03 6.74 -8.29
C ALA A 180 -5.49 8.09 -8.85
N ARG A 181 -4.87 8.59 -9.93
CA ARG A 181 -5.30 9.83 -10.61
C ARG A 181 -6.69 9.69 -11.23
N GLU A 182 -6.97 8.58 -11.91
CA GLU A 182 -8.30 8.28 -12.47
C GLU A 182 -9.37 8.27 -11.37
N ARG A 183 -9.03 7.80 -10.17
CA ARG A 183 -9.95 7.75 -9.04
C ARG A 183 -10.29 9.12 -8.45
N VAL A 184 -9.31 10.04 -8.40
CA VAL A 184 -9.47 11.35 -7.74
C VAL A 184 -9.78 12.50 -8.69
N THR A 185 -9.61 12.27 -9.99
CA THR A 185 -9.97 13.29 -11.01
C THR A 185 -11.38 13.03 -11.51
N PRO A 186 -12.30 13.99 -11.37
CA PRO A 186 -13.69 13.83 -11.80
C PRO A 186 -13.85 13.72 -13.32
#